data_dead5845c7aa521eb98a1bbcbf24b879
#
_entry.id   dead5845c7aa521eb98a1bbcbf24b879
#
_cell.length_a   1.000
_cell.length_b   1.000
_cell.length_c   1.000
_cell.angle_alpha   90.00
_cell.angle_beta   90.00
_cell.angle_gamma   90.00
#
_symmetry.space_group_name_H-M   'P 1'
#
loop_
_entity.id
_entity.type
_entity.pdbx_description
1 polymer ?
#
loop_
_entity_poly.entity_id
_entity_poly.type
_entity_poly.pdbx_seq_one_letter_code
_entity_poly.pdbx_strand_id
1 'polypeptide(L)'
;GITLIELLVVLTILAFISAIVVVNVLPERDKAAVKKAKIDIGVIESALDQYRLDMMVYPSTGQGLAALSALPADAANADQFRPGGYIRRGAAVDPWGHPYQYRFPGEHGVFDLTSFGADGEPGGEGLNADIVNWVQG
;
A
#
# COMPACT_ATOMS: atom_id res chain seq x y z
N GLY A 1 36.19 -42.84 -2.66
CA GLY A 1 36.20 -41.43 -2.98
C GLY A 1 35.10 -40.98 -3.91
N ILE A 2 34.90 -39.70 -3.99
CA ILE A 2 33.87 -39.07 -4.84
C ILE A 2 34.51 -38.76 -6.21
N THR A 3 33.84 -39.14 -7.29
CA THR A 3 34.31 -38.79 -8.63
C THR A 3 33.91 -37.34 -8.96
N LEU A 4 34.62 -36.74 -9.91
CA LEU A 4 34.35 -35.40 -10.37
C LEU A 4 32.92 -35.28 -10.95
N ILE A 5 32.48 -36.30 -11.68
CA ILE A 5 31.17 -36.33 -12.31
C ILE A 5 30.04 -36.45 -11.27
N GLU A 6 30.26 -37.17 -10.17
CA GLU A 6 29.30 -37.24 -9.06
C GLU A 6 29.09 -35.88 -8.40
N LEU A 7 30.18 -35.15 -8.18
CA LEU A 7 30.10 -33.78 -7.62
C LEU A 7 29.37 -32.86 -8.57
N LEU A 8 29.60 -32.93 -9.87
CA LEU A 8 28.94 -32.11 -10.87
C LEU A 8 27.43 -32.36 -10.89
N VAL A 9 27.02 -33.63 -10.83
CA VAL A 9 25.61 -34.01 -10.81
C VAL A 9 24.91 -33.46 -9.55
N VAL A 10 25.54 -33.55 -8.38
CA VAL A 10 24.97 -33.05 -7.13
C VAL A 10 24.80 -31.53 -7.21
N LEU A 11 25.80 -30.78 -7.69
CA LEU A 11 25.71 -29.34 -7.84
C LEU A 11 24.59 -28.92 -8.82
N THR A 12 24.41 -29.66 -9.90
CA THR A 12 23.37 -29.42 -10.89
C THR A 12 21.97 -29.59 -10.27
N ILE A 13 21.76 -30.67 -9.51
CA ILE A 13 20.48 -30.93 -8.82
C ILE A 13 20.19 -29.82 -7.81
N LEU A 14 21.16 -29.43 -7.00
CA LEU A 14 21.01 -28.35 -6.01
C LEU A 14 20.66 -27.02 -6.67
N ALA A 15 21.25 -26.71 -7.82
CA ALA A 15 20.93 -25.50 -8.58
C ALA A 15 19.48 -25.49 -9.07
N PHE A 16 18.97 -26.63 -9.58
CA PHE A 16 17.58 -26.75 -10.01
C PHE A 16 16.60 -26.58 -8.86
N ILE A 17 16.85 -27.20 -7.72
CA ILE A 17 15.99 -27.11 -6.53
C ILE A 17 15.92 -25.66 -6.05
N SER A 18 17.06 -24.97 -5.98
CA SER A 18 17.15 -23.57 -5.56
C SER A 18 16.34 -22.64 -6.47
N ALA A 19 16.39 -22.84 -7.78
CA ALA A 19 15.65 -22.07 -8.77
C ALA A 19 14.14 -22.25 -8.58
N ILE A 20 13.68 -23.48 -8.37
CA ILE A 20 12.26 -23.79 -8.17
C ILE A 20 11.73 -23.10 -6.89
N VAL A 21 12.47 -23.16 -5.81
CA VAL A 21 12.09 -22.52 -4.53
C VAL A 21 11.92 -21.01 -4.70
N VAL A 22 12.84 -20.34 -5.37
CA VAL A 22 12.77 -18.89 -5.61
C VAL A 22 11.52 -18.53 -6.42
N VAL A 23 11.21 -19.28 -7.48
CA VAL A 23 10.04 -19.02 -8.32
C VAL A 23 8.74 -19.16 -7.54
N ASN A 24 8.65 -20.11 -6.61
CA ASN A 24 7.43 -20.36 -5.84
C ASN A 24 7.20 -19.32 -4.73
N VAL A 25 8.28 -18.79 -4.12
CA VAL A 25 8.18 -17.87 -2.98
C VAL A 25 7.79 -16.45 -3.42
N LEU A 26 8.36 -15.94 -4.51
CA LEU A 26 8.13 -14.57 -4.97
C LEU A 26 6.65 -14.27 -5.31
N PRO A 27 5.91 -15.10 -6.07
CA PRO A 27 4.52 -14.82 -6.37
C PRO A 27 3.61 -14.75 -5.13
N GLU A 28 3.88 -15.57 -4.10
CA GLU A 28 3.10 -15.55 -2.86
C GLU A 28 3.31 -14.27 -2.06
N ARG A 29 4.54 -13.78 -1.99
CA ARG A 29 4.86 -12.51 -1.34
C ARG A 29 4.15 -11.35 -2.05
N ASP A 30 4.13 -11.36 -3.36
CA ASP A 30 3.51 -10.32 -4.17
C ASP A 30 1.98 -10.31 -4.01
N LYS A 31 1.35 -11.48 -3.98
CA LYS A 31 -0.08 -11.62 -3.72
C LYS A 31 -0.44 -11.10 -2.33
N ALA A 32 0.39 -11.40 -1.33
CA ALA A 32 0.21 -10.91 0.04
C ALA A 32 0.35 -9.39 0.10
N ALA A 33 1.28 -8.80 -0.64
CA ALA A 33 1.47 -7.36 -0.71
C ALA A 33 0.25 -6.66 -1.32
N VAL A 34 -0.30 -7.17 -2.41
CA VAL A 34 -1.51 -6.65 -3.04
C VAL A 34 -2.69 -6.72 -2.07
N LYS A 35 -2.86 -7.85 -1.41
CA LYS A 35 -3.94 -8.01 -0.42
C LYS A 35 -3.79 -7.04 0.74
N LYS A 36 -2.57 -6.85 1.24
CA LYS A 36 -2.29 -5.89 2.32
C LYS A 36 -2.62 -4.47 1.88
N ALA A 37 -2.26 -4.08 0.66
CA ALA A 37 -2.57 -2.76 0.13
C ALA A 37 -4.07 -2.51 0.09
N LYS A 38 -4.87 -3.49 -0.33
CA LYS A 38 -6.34 -3.39 -0.33
C LYS A 38 -6.91 -3.22 1.07
N ILE A 39 -6.37 -3.95 2.05
CA ILE A 39 -6.76 -3.82 3.46
C ILE A 39 -6.39 -2.44 3.98
N ASP A 40 -5.17 -1.97 3.70
CA ASP A 40 -4.69 -0.66 4.14
C ASP A 40 -5.56 0.48 3.58
N ILE A 41 -5.96 0.39 2.32
CA ILE A 41 -6.87 1.37 1.71
C ILE A 41 -8.19 1.41 2.49
N GLY A 42 -8.75 0.26 2.85
CA GLY A 42 -9.96 0.20 3.68
C GLY A 42 -9.78 0.83 5.05
N VAL A 43 -8.64 0.62 5.69
CA VAL A 43 -8.31 1.25 6.98
C VAL A 43 -8.20 2.77 6.83
N ILE A 44 -7.55 3.25 5.78
CA ILE A 44 -7.40 4.69 5.51
C ILE A 44 -8.78 5.32 5.21
N GLU A 45 -9.63 4.64 4.46
CA GLU A 45 -11.01 5.11 4.21
C GLU A 45 -11.78 5.28 5.52
N SER A 46 -11.70 4.31 6.41
CA SER A 46 -12.35 4.39 7.73
C SER A 46 -11.80 5.57 8.55
N ALA A 47 -10.49 5.79 8.51
CA ALA A 47 -9.86 6.91 9.20
C ALA A 47 -10.32 8.25 8.63
N LEU A 48 -10.45 8.35 7.32
CA LEU A 48 -10.96 9.56 6.65
C LEU A 48 -12.41 9.85 7.05
N ASP A 49 -13.24 8.82 7.14
CA ASP A 49 -14.63 8.99 7.59
C ASP A 49 -14.69 9.45 9.04
N GLN A 50 -13.87 8.91 9.92
CA GLN A 50 -13.78 9.35 11.32
C GLN A 50 -13.28 10.79 11.42
N TYR A 51 -12.27 11.15 10.63
CA TYR A 51 -11.79 12.54 10.55
C TYR A 51 -12.92 13.48 10.16
N ARG A 52 -13.69 13.13 9.14
CA ARG A 52 -14.83 13.93 8.70
C ARG A 52 -15.88 14.08 9.79
N LEU A 53 -16.15 13.02 10.55
CA LEU A 53 -17.12 13.09 11.65
C LEU A 53 -16.70 14.10 12.73
N ASP A 54 -15.42 14.16 13.04
CA ASP A 54 -14.88 15.06 14.06
C ASP A 54 -14.64 16.47 13.50
N MET A 55 -14.05 16.56 12.31
CA MET A 55 -13.61 17.83 11.71
C MET A 55 -14.63 18.45 10.77
N MET A 56 -15.73 17.77 10.49
CA MET A 56 -16.83 18.21 9.62
C MET A 56 -16.46 18.31 8.13
N VAL A 57 -15.24 17.94 7.76
CA VAL A 57 -14.73 17.98 6.38
C VAL A 57 -13.64 16.92 6.22
N TYR A 58 -13.49 16.39 5.00
CA TYR A 58 -12.32 15.56 4.67
C TYR A 58 -11.06 16.41 4.54
N PRO A 59 -9.87 15.85 4.79
CA PRO A 59 -8.64 16.58 4.51
C PRO A 59 -8.58 17.01 3.05
N SER A 60 -8.03 18.18 2.78
CA SER A 60 -7.77 18.61 1.40
C SER A 60 -6.65 17.77 0.78
N THR A 61 -6.55 17.80 -0.54
CA THR A 61 -5.43 17.15 -1.25
C THR A 61 -4.07 17.69 -0.75
N GLY A 62 -3.99 19.00 -0.48
CA GLY A 62 -2.78 19.63 0.05
C GLY A 62 -2.43 19.21 1.46
N GLN A 63 -3.44 18.98 2.33
CA GLN A 63 -3.24 18.45 3.68
C GLN A 63 -2.83 16.99 3.63
N GLY A 64 -3.41 16.22 2.70
CA GLY A 64 -3.06 14.84 2.45
C GLY A 64 -3.38 13.90 3.59
N LEU A 65 -2.87 12.68 3.49
CA LEU A 65 -3.07 11.64 4.52
C LEU A 65 -2.31 11.92 5.81
N ALA A 66 -1.34 12.84 5.80
CA ALA A 66 -0.66 13.29 7.01
C ALA A 66 -1.64 13.91 8.02
N ALA A 67 -2.75 14.47 7.55
CA ALA A 67 -3.81 15.01 8.40
C ALA A 67 -4.43 13.96 9.32
N LEU A 68 -4.35 12.67 8.96
CA LEU A 68 -4.90 11.58 9.77
C LEU A 68 -4.03 11.23 10.98
N SER A 69 -2.76 11.61 10.96
CA SER A 69 -1.84 11.31 12.07
C SER A 69 -1.38 12.55 12.83
N ALA A 70 -1.55 13.74 12.26
CA ALA A 70 -1.17 15.01 12.91
C ALA A 70 -2.13 16.11 12.48
N LEU A 71 -2.52 16.97 13.41
CA LEU A 71 -3.42 18.08 13.13
C LEU A 71 -2.82 18.99 12.05
N PRO A 72 -3.54 19.24 10.94
CA PRO A 72 -3.08 20.19 9.93
C PRO A 72 -2.98 21.61 10.50
N ALA A 73 -1.95 22.36 10.11
CA ALA A 73 -1.73 23.72 10.58
C ALA A 73 -2.87 24.68 10.19
N ASP A 74 -3.55 24.40 9.09
CA ASP A 74 -4.64 25.22 8.54
C ASP A 74 -6.04 24.67 8.85
N ALA A 75 -6.16 23.75 9.82
CA ALA A 75 -7.44 23.15 10.17
C ALA A 75 -8.39 24.17 10.83
N ALA A 76 -9.62 24.23 10.33
CA ALA A 76 -10.64 25.18 10.84
C ALA A 76 -11.18 24.78 12.22
N ASN A 77 -11.27 23.47 12.51
CA ASN A 77 -11.85 22.95 13.76
C ASN A 77 -10.77 22.22 14.58
N ALA A 78 -9.65 22.89 14.82
CA ALA A 78 -8.47 22.29 15.46
C ALA A 78 -8.78 21.65 16.82
N ASP A 79 -9.71 22.20 17.59
CA ASP A 79 -10.13 21.69 18.90
C ASP A 79 -10.93 20.38 18.81
N GLN A 80 -11.46 20.05 17.65
CA GLN A 80 -12.22 18.81 17.41
C GLN A 80 -11.34 17.66 16.96
N PHE A 81 -10.07 17.91 16.68
CA PHE A 81 -9.14 16.88 16.24
C PHE A 81 -8.91 15.86 17.35
N ARG A 82 -9.00 14.58 17.00
CA ARG A 82 -8.85 13.49 17.97
C ARG A 82 -7.41 13.40 18.49
N PRO A 83 -7.21 13.42 19.82
CA PRO A 83 -5.87 13.22 20.37
C PRO A 83 -5.25 11.91 19.87
N GLY A 84 -4.02 11.99 19.37
CA GLY A 84 -3.33 10.83 18.80
C GLY A 84 -3.64 10.55 17.33
N GLY A 85 -4.61 11.27 16.75
CA GLY A 85 -4.98 11.10 15.34
C GLY A 85 -5.88 9.91 15.05
N TYR A 86 -5.96 9.54 13.78
CA TYR A 86 -6.91 8.54 13.26
C TYR A 86 -6.21 7.30 12.73
N ILE A 87 -4.93 7.39 12.38
CA ILE A 87 -4.09 6.26 11.98
C ILE A 87 -2.71 6.41 12.61
N ARG A 88 -1.96 5.30 12.63
CA ARG A 88 -0.56 5.31 13.10
C ARG A 88 0.31 6.09 12.13
N ARG A 89 1.36 6.71 12.64
CA ARG A 89 2.41 7.30 11.81
C ARG A 89 2.99 6.23 10.90
N GLY A 90 3.15 6.58 9.62
CA GLY A 90 3.69 5.65 8.63
C GLY A 90 2.69 4.64 8.08
N ALA A 91 1.42 4.65 8.55
CA ALA A 91 0.40 3.74 8.02
C ALA A 91 -0.05 4.10 6.60
N ALA A 92 0.26 5.30 6.12
CA ALA A 92 -0.12 5.76 4.78
C ALA A 92 0.92 5.40 3.72
N VAL A 93 1.72 4.35 3.94
CA VAL A 93 2.74 3.85 3.02
C VAL A 93 2.36 2.42 2.62
N ASP A 94 2.43 2.14 1.33
CA ASP A 94 2.05 0.83 0.80
C ASP A 94 3.13 -0.24 1.09
N PRO A 95 2.84 -1.53 0.83
CA PRO A 95 3.79 -2.61 1.13
C PRO A 95 5.12 -2.53 0.36
N TRP A 96 5.16 -1.76 -0.71
CA TRP A 96 6.38 -1.56 -1.52
C TRP A 96 7.16 -0.31 -1.13
N GLY A 97 6.71 0.40 -0.08
CA GLY A 97 7.41 1.57 0.45
C GLY A 97 7.03 2.90 -0.19
N HIS A 98 5.98 2.94 -1.00
CA HIS A 98 5.51 4.16 -1.65
C HIS A 98 4.32 4.75 -0.88
N PRO A 99 4.19 6.10 -0.78
CA PRO A 99 3.01 6.70 -0.16
C PRO A 99 1.75 6.39 -0.97
N TYR A 100 0.63 6.14 -0.27
CA TYR A 100 -0.67 6.11 -0.93
C TYR A 100 -1.00 7.50 -1.47
N GLN A 101 -1.58 7.56 -2.65
CA GLN A 101 -2.02 8.81 -3.26
C GLN A 101 -3.43 9.13 -2.80
N TYR A 102 -3.68 10.39 -2.49
CA TYR A 102 -4.95 10.86 -1.97
C TYR A 102 -5.40 12.11 -2.71
N ARG A 103 -6.67 12.15 -3.09
CA ARG A 103 -7.26 13.33 -3.75
C ARG A 103 -8.65 13.57 -3.20
N PHE A 104 -8.92 14.80 -2.80
CA PHE A 104 -10.23 15.27 -2.39
C PHE A 104 -10.49 16.69 -2.94
N PRO A 105 -11.59 16.92 -3.63
CA PRO A 105 -12.62 15.96 -4.05
C PRO A 105 -12.08 14.93 -5.05
N GLY A 106 -12.64 13.71 -5.02
CA GLY A 106 -12.22 12.64 -5.93
C GLY A 106 -12.80 12.78 -7.32
N GLU A 107 -12.18 12.13 -8.29
CA GLU A 107 -12.71 12.01 -9.64
C GLU A 107 -13.66 10.82 -9.77
N HIS A 108 -13.46 9.78 -8.96
CA HIS A 108 -14.19 8.52 -9.04
C HIS A 108 -15.17 8.33 -7.89
N GLY A 109 -15.06 9.12 -6.85
CA GLY A 109 -15.92 9.07 -5.67
C GLY A 109 -15.73 10.32 -4.83
N VAL A 110 -16.12 10.26 -3.57
CA VAL A 110 -15.98 11.40 -2.65
C VAL A 110 -14.52 11.79 -2.51
N PHE A 111 -13.66 10.81 -2.37
CA PHE A 111 -12.20 10.96 -2.42
C PHE A 111 -11.60 9.76 -3.13
N ASP A 112 -10.42 9.95 -3.70
CA ASP A 112 -9.70 8.88 -4.39
C ASP A 112 -8.46 8.50 -3.60
N LEU A 113 -8.29 7.19 -3.34
CA LEU A 113 -7.11 6.59 -2.73
C LEU A 113 -6.49 5.59 -3.70
N THR A 114 -5.19 5.65 -3.89
CA THR A 114 -4.48 4.80 -4.85
C THR A 114 -3.13 4.37 -4.32
N SER A 115 -2.79 3.08 -4.49
CA SER A 115 -1.42 2.60 -4.48
C SER A 115 -1.00 2.38 -5.93
N PHE A 116 0.16 2.88 -6.32
CA PHE A 116 0.67 2.69 -7.68
C PHE A 116 1.34 1.32 -7.89
N GLY A 117 1.19 0.40 -6.94
CA GLY A 117 1.71 -0.95 -7.07
C GLY A 117 3.21 -1.04 -6.84
N ALA A 118 3.79 -2.15 -7.30
CA ALA A 118 5.20 -2.46 -7.02
C ALA A 118 6.18 -1.50 -7.66
N ASP A 119 5.84 -0.90 -8.82
CA ASP A 119 6.74 0.03 -9.52
C ASP A 119 6.60 1.49 -9.05
N GLY A 120 5.57 1.81 -8.27
CA GLY A 120 5.35 3.17 -7.75
C GLY A 120 4.95 4.19 -8.81
N GLU A 121 4.51 3.74 -9.98
CA GLU A 121 4.12 4.61 -11.11
C GLU A 121 2.68 4.35 -11.54
N PRO A 122 1.97 5.38 -12.03
CA PRO A 122 0.59 5.21 -12.49
C PRO A 122 0.47 4.18 -13.62
N GLY A 123 -0.61 3.41 -13.60
CA GLY A 123 -0.88 2.40 -14.61
C GLY A 123 -0.17 1.08 -14.30
N GLY A 124 0.13 0.32 -15.34
CA GLY A 124 0.79 -0.99 -15.22
C GLY A 124 -0.19 -2.15 -15.17
N GLU A 125 0.38 -3.34 -15.12
CA GLU A 125 -0.37 -4.60 -15.12
C GLU A 125 0.18 -5.54 -14.04
N GLY A 126 -0.65 -6.49 -13.62
CA GLY A 126 -0.26 -7.48 -12.62
C GLY A 126 0.12 -6.81 -11.30
N LEU A 127 1.35 -7.02 -10.85
CA LEU A 127 1.87 -6.44 -9.60
C LEU A 127 2.10 -4.94 -9.68
N ASN A 128 2.27 -4.40 -10.87
CA ASN A 128 2.48 -2.98 -11.10
C ASN A 128 1.16 -2.24 -11.32
N ALA A 129 0.02 -2.95 -11.33
CA ALA A 129 -1.29 -2.32 -11.51
C ALA A 129 -1.65 -1.46 -10.30
N ASP A 130 -2.33 -0.36 -10.57
CA ASP A 130 -2.82 0.52 -9.51
C ASP A 130 -3.90 -0.18 -8.68
N ILE A 131 -3.82 0.00 -7.35
CA ILE A 131 -4.84 -0.48 -6.42
C ILE A 131 -5.61 0.74 -5.93
N VAL A 132 -6.93 0.75 -6.13
CA VAL A 132 -7.76 1.93 -5.93
C VAL A 132 -8.93 1.62 -5.01
N ASN A 133 -9.54 2.68 -4.45
CA ASN A 133 -10.70 2.54 -3.56
C ASN A 133 -12.05 2.60 -4.29
N TRP A 134 -12.04 2.80 -5.60
CA TRP A 134 -13.28 2.80 -6.40
C TRP A 134 -13.34 1.53 -7.25
N VAL A 135 -14.56 1.22 -7.73
CA VAL A 135 -14.77 0.07 -8.62
C VAL A 135 -14.29 0.43 -10.02
N GLN A 136 -13.35 -0.37 -10.53
CA GLN A 136 -12.88 -0.23 -11.91
C GLN A 136 -13.88 -0.93 -12.83
N GLY A 137 -14.48 -0.15 -13.69
CA GLY A 137 -15.43 -0.65 -14.68
C GLY A 137 -14.78 -1.24 -15.93
#